data_88e49f990e72bb707ba7371e6daff9cf
#
_entry.id   88e49f990e72bb707ba7371e6daff9cf
#
_cell.length_a   1.000
_cell.length_b   1.000
_cell.length_c   1.000
_cell.angle_alpha   90.00
_cell.angle_beta   90.00
_cell.angle_gamma   90.00
#
_symmetry.space_group_name_H-M   'P 1'
#
loop_
_entity.id
_entity.type
_entity.pdbx_description
1 polymer ?
#
loop_
_entity_poly.entity_id
_entity_poly.type
_entity_poly.pdbx_seq_one_letter_code
_entity_poly.pdbx_strand_id
1 'polypeptide(L)'
;DTVFTQRPQHPLAVLGVDDVTLTAHPLPVVRRGAPSISAVSDSGGIAMYEPLPVRTHKMVTGADLNNLQMLRGDGLEAWAREKTDLLRRACRLTTEAICALSLTGTVQWPIQLESGGWEAYEIEYGAPLSVTPDTLWDAAGVKLRAVFELLGAMQEIIQDNGYGGQIATWAGKAAYNTLFGIAEASTTTAKMRVEITEKGINVGGYLVERRSERNRNPQTGAMTPVVADDEVAMIALDAGHKLPYCALDDLDARLQPLPFFVKPVMRDDPSGYKLIAESKPFPVPNMRGICRATVLS
;
A
#
# COMPACT_ATOMS: atom_id res chain seq x y z
N ASP A 1 -4.79 3.80 1.93
CA ASP A 1 -6.10 3.60 2.59
C ASP A 1 -7.13 2.88 1.71
N THR A 2 -7.11 3.07 0.39
CA THR A 2 -8.14 2.51 -0.52
C THR A 2 -8.02 1.00 -0.69
N VAL A 3 -6.81 0.44 -0.77
CA VAL A 3 -6.55 -0.99 -1.01
C VAL A 3 -6.53 -1.77 0.30
N PHE A 4 -5.74 -1.32 1.27
CA PHE A 4 -5.59 -1.99 2.56
C PHE A 4 -6.62 -1.48 3.56
N THR A 5 -7.88 -1.89 3.38
CA THR A 5 -9.00 -1.49 4.26
C THR A 5 -9.04 -2.29 5.56
N GLN A 6 -8.60 -3.55 5.52
CA GLN A 6 -8.55 -4.44 6.67
C GLN A 6 -7.24 -4.24 7.42
N ARG A 7 -7.34 -3.82 8.71
CA ARG A 7 -6.20 -3.50 9.58
C ARG A 7 -6.27 -4.27 10.88
N PRO A 8 -6.13 -5.60 10.85
CA PRO A 8 -6.17 -6.42 12.07
C PRO A 8 -4.96 -6.13 12.96
N GLN A 9 -5.15 -6.31 14.25
CA GLN A 9 -4.07 -6.30 15.23
C GLN A 9 -3.56 -7.74 15.40
N HIS A 10 -2.26 -7.94 15.19
CA HIS A 10 -1.63 -9.25 15.29
C HIS A 10 -0.79 -9.33 16.57
N PRO A 11 -1.11 -10.24 17.51
CA PRO A 11 -0.50 -10.25 18.84
C PRO A 11 0.94 -10.72 18.87
N LEU A 12 1.44 -11.32 17.79
CA LEU A 12 2.82 -11.80 17.71
C LEU A 12 3.73 -10.80 17.01
N ALA A 13 5.03 -10.89 17.33
CA ALA A 13 6.07 -10.09 16.69
C ALA A 13 6.45 -10.61 15.29
N VAL A 14 6.14 -11.88 15.00
CA VAL A 14 6.41 -12.57 13.72
C VAL A 14 5.08 -12.97 13.10
N LEU A 15 4.94 -12.83 11.80
CA LEU A 15 3.72 -13.09 11.06
C LEU A 15 3.93 -14.26 10.09
N GLY A 16 3.06 -15.28 10.16
CA GLY A 16 2.91 -16.27 9.10
C GLY A 16 1.99 -15.72 8.01
N VAL A 17 2.44 -15.68 6.76
CA VAL A 17 1.61 -15.15 5.66
C VAL A 17 0.32 -15.95 5.50
N ASP A 18 0.37 -17.26 5.74
CA ASP A 18 -0.80 -18.14 5.67
C ASP A 18 -1.85 -17.84 6.76
N ASP A 19 -1.43 -17.32 7.92
CA ASP A 19 -2.36 -16.90 9.00
C ASP A 19 -3.23 -15.70 8.58
N VAL A 20 -2.81 -14.97 7.56
CA VAL A 20 -3.47 -13.73 7.13
C VAL A 20 -4.16 -13.88 5.77
N THR A 21 -3.72 -14.81 4.92
CA THR A 21 -4.24 -15.03 3.56
C THR A 21 -5.13 -16.28 3.46
N LEU A 22 -6.19 -16.34 4.25
CA LEU A 22 -7.20 -17.41 4.08
C LEU A 22 -7.97 -17.19 2.77
N THR A 23 -7.65 -17.99 1.76
CA THR A 23 -8.40 -18.02 0.49
C THR A 23 -9.54 -19.01 0.61
N ALA A 24 -10.78 -18.51 0.62
CA ALA A 24 -11.96 -19.36 0.55
C ALA A 24 -12.26 -19.68 -0.92
N HIS A 25 -12.33 -20.96 -1.27
CA HIS A 25 -12.76 -21.41 -2.58
C HIS A 25 -14.19 -21.98 -2.51
N PRO A 26 -14.99 -21.91 -3.60
CA PRO A 26 -16.25 -22.61 -3.67
C PRO A 26 -16.04 -24.10 -3.44
N LEU A 27 -16.84 -24.67 -2.52
CA LEU A 27 -16.74 -26.08 -2.17
C LEU A 27 -17.75 -26.89 -2.95
N PRO A 28 -17.41 -28.13 -3.37
CA PRO A 28 -18.40 -29.05 -3.90
C PRO A 28 -19.43 -29.43 -2.81
N VAL A 29 -20.68 -29.52 -3.20
CA VAL A 29 -21.73 -30.00 -2.31
C VAL A 29 -21.60 -31.51 -2.07
N VAL A 30 -21.80 -31.93 -0.84
CA VAL A 30 -21.77 -33.35 -0.45
C VAL A 30 -23.17 -33.93 -0.33
N ARG A 31 -23.31 -35.24 -0.54
CA ARG A 31 -24.59 -35.93 -0.32
C ARG A 31 -24.96 -35.90 1.17
N ARG A 32 -26.26 -35.91 1.45
CA ARG A 32 -26.76 -35.97 2.82
C ARG A 32 -26.20 -37.22 3.54
N GLY A 33 -25.50 -36.99 4.65
CA GLY A 33 -24.86 -38.06 5.43
C GLY A 33 -23.41 -38.38 5.03
N ALA A 34 -22.86 -37.71 4.01
CA ALA A 34 -21.43 -37.82 3.69
C ALA A 34 -20.55 -36.98 4.65
N PRO A 35 -19.30 -37.37 4.88
CA PRO A 35 -18.37 -36.59 5.69
C PRO A 35 -18.09 -35.20 5.07
N SER A 36 -17.69 -34.24 5.93
CA SER A 36 -17.32 -32.90 5.50
C SER A 36 -16.04 -32.92 4.64
N ILE A 37 -15.96 -31.97 3.72
CA ILE A 37 -14.77 -31.73 2.90
C ILE A 37 -13.98 -30.55 3.50
N SER A 38 -12.64 -30.64 3.49
CA SER A 38 -11.80 -29.52 3.95
C SER A 38 -11.99 -28.31 3.05
N ALA A 39 -12.23 -27.14 3.66
CA ALA A 39 -12.34 -25.86 2.97
C ALA A 39 -10.97 -25.24 2.64
N VAL A 40 -9.90 -25.74 3.24
CA VAL A 40 -8.53 -25.22 3.11
C VAL A 40 -7.66 -26.29 2.49
N SER A 41 -6.98 -25.94 1.40
CA SER A 41 -5.89 -26.79 0.87
C SER A 41 -4.59 -26.37 1.54
N ASP A 42 -4.08 -27.19 2.47
CA ASP A 42 -2.80 -27.02 3.16
C ASP A 42 -1.61 -27.29 2.21
N SER A 43 -1.53 -26.62 1.07
CA SER A 43 -0.44 -26.84 0.11
C SER A 43 0.67 -25.78 0.17
N GLY A 44 0.69 -24.91 1.17
CA GLY A 44 1.67 -23.84 1.33
C GLY A 44 2.61 -24.07 2.49
N GLY A 45 3.92 -23.93 2.27
CA GLY A 45 4.88 -23.76 3.36
C GLY A 45 4.62 -22.42 4.05
N ILE A 46 4.56 -22.41 5.38
CA ILE A 46 4.38 -21.18 6.15
C ILE A 46 5.64 -20.33 6.00
N ALA A 47 5.56 -19.24 5.23
CA ALA A 47 6.62 -18.26 5.20
C ALA A 47 6.45 -17.32 6.41
N MET A 48 7.41 -17.40 7.34
CA MET A 48 7.44 -16.53 8.53
C MET A 48 8.23 -15.28 8.20
N TYR A 49 7.60 -14.13 8.36
CA TYR A 49 8.25 -12.82 8.20
C TYR A 49 8.31 -12.09 9.53
N GLU A 50 9.43 -11.43 9.79
CA GLU A 50 9.59 -10.52 10.91
C GLU A 50 9.35 -9.08 10.44
N PRO A 51 8.17 -8.49 10.77
CA PRO A 51 7.90 -7.12 10.43
C PRO A 51 8.84 -6.18 11.19
N LEU A 52 9.48 -5.27 10.47
CA LEU A 52 10.36 -4.29 11.07
C LEU A 52 9.59 -3.09 11.63
N PRO A 53 9.98 -2.59 12.82
CA PRO A 53 9.33 -1.41 13.39
C PRO A 53 9.72 -0.15 12.61
N VAL A 54 8.73 0.64 12.26
CA VAL A 54 8.91 2.04 11.86
C VAL A 54 9.09 2.85 13.12
N ARG A 55 10.34 3.20 13.46
CA ARG A 55 10.71 3.87 14.70
C ARG A 55 11.34 5.23 14.41
N THR A 56 10.80 6.26 15.00
CA THR A 56 11.29 7.63 14.83
C THR A 56 11.27 8.39 16.15
N HIS A 57 11.97 9.51 16.22
CA HIS A 57 11.96 10.32 17.43
C HIS A 57 12.05 11.82 17.15
N LYS A 58 11.61 12.62 18.13
CA LYS A 58 11.82 14.06 18.18
C LYS A 58 12.47 14.42 19.54
N MET A 59 13.54 15.19 19.47
CA MET A 59 14.15 15.76 20.68
C MET A 59 13.37 17.00 21.11
N VAL A 60 13.16 17.12 22.41
CA VAL A 60 12.61 18.28 23.12
C VAL A 60 13.65 18.68 24.15
N THR A 61 14.33 19.76 23.91
CA THR A 61 15.43 20.23 24.77
C THR A 61 14.91 21.01 25.99
N GLY A 62 15.75 21.17 27.02
CA GLY A 62 15.44 22.03 28.17
C GLY A 62 15.16 23.49 27.76
N ALA A 63 15.80 23.98 26.67
CA ALA A 63 15.52 25.30 26.11
C ALA A 63 14.10 25.40 25.55
N ASP A 64 13.65 24.35 24.81
CA ASP A 64 12.26 24.29 24.29
C ASP A 64 11.26 24.31 25.46
N LEU A 65 11.52 23.52 26.51
CA LEU A 65 10.68 23.45 27.68
C LEU A 65 10.64 24.78 28.45
N ASN A 66 11.77 25.47 28.55
CA ASN A 66 11.83 26.80 29.20
C ASN A 66 11.00 27.83 28.40
N ASN A 67 11.09 27.82 27.10
CA ASN A 67 10.25 28.66 26.25
C ASN A 67 8.76 28.34 26.38
N LEU A 68 8.41 27.06 26.63
CA LEU A 68 7.02 26.61 26.83
C LEU A 68 6.43 27.05 28.16
N GLN A 69 7.26 27.36 29.19
CA GLN A 69 6.76 27.91 30.47
C GLN A 69 6.02 29.23 30.30
N MET A 70 6.28 29.96 29.24
CA MET A 70 5.55 31.17 28.86
C MET A 70 4.15 30.92 28.29
N LEU A 71 3.89 29.68 27.84
CA LEU A 71 2.58 29.26 27.33
C LEU A 71 1.68 28.82 28.47
N ARG A 72 0.41 29.25 28.42
CA ARG A 72 -0.61 28.73 29.33
C ARG A 72 -1.09 27.36 28.87
N GLY A 73 -1.82 26.62 29.76
CA GLY A 73 -2.21 25.20 29.55
C GLY A 73 -2.62 24.81 28.14
N ASP A 74 -3.51 25.57 27.51
CA ASP A 74 -4.00 25.28 26.14
C ASP A 74 -2.88 25.37 25.08
N GLY A 75 -1.92 26.26 25.26
CA GLY A 75 -0.76 26.39 24.37
C GLY A 75 0.21 25.21 24.49
N LEU A 76 0.37 24.66 25.71
CA LEU A 76 1.22 23.50 25.95
C LEU A 76 0.62 22.23 25.33
N GLU A 77 -0.68 22.03 25.46
CA GLU A 77 -1.37 20.90 24.82
C GLU A 77 -1.29 20.97 23.29
N ALA A 78 -1.53 22.14 22.72
CA ALA A 78 -1.43 22.35 21.27
C ALA A 78 -0.03 22.03 20.75
N TRP A 79 1.00 22.49 21.45
CA TRP A 79 2.39 22.19 21.14
C TRP A 79 2.71 20.68 21.21
N ALA A 80 2.28 20.00 22.27
CA ALA A 80 2.49 18.56 22.45
C ALA A 80 1.79 17.74 21.36
N ARG A 81 0.57 18.14 20.98
CA ARG A 81 -0.18 17.54 19.86
C ARG A 81 0.58 17.73 18.54
N GLU A 82 1.06 18.93 18.24
CA GLU A 82 1.82 19.21 17.02
C GLU A 82 3.05 18.29 16.89
N LYS A 83 3.82 18.10 17.97
CA LYS A 83 5.01 17.21 17.97
C LYS A 83 4.62 15.75 17.80
N THR A 84 3.55 15.30 18.43
CA THR A 84 3.02 13.95 18.31
C THR A 84 2.47 13.71 16.88
N ASP A 85 1.75 14.67 16.32
CA ASP A 85 1.18 14.56 14.97
C ASP A 85 2.26 14.55 13.89
N LEU A 86 3.37 15.27 14.09
CA LEU A 86 4.54 15.18 13.21
C LEU A 86 5.10 13.75 13.17
N LEU A 87 5.29 13.12 14.33
CA LEU A 87 5.79 11.75 14.44
C LEU A 87 4.80 10.75 13.83
N ARG A 88 3.50 10.92 14.12
CA ARG A 88 2.43 10.08 13.54
C ARG A 88 2.41 10.18 12.01
N ARG A 89 2.55 11.40 11.48
CA ARG A 89 2.63 11.63 10.03
C ARG A 89 3.83 10.94 9.41
N ALA A 90 5.01 10.98 10.05
CA ALA A 90 6.20 10.29 9.57
C ALA A 90 5.99 8.76 9.52
N CYS A 91 5.44 8.16 10.58
CA CYS A 91 5.09 6.73 10.59
C CYS A 91 4.09 6.37 9.47
N ARG A 92 3.04 7.18 9.28
CA ARG A 92 2.05 6.95 8.23
C ARG A 92 2.66 7.03 6.83
N LEU A 93 3.47 8.04 6.54
CA LEU A 93 4.13 8.18 5.24
C LEU A 93 5.02 6.97 4.92
N THR A 94 5.76 6.48 5.92
CA THR A 94 6.57 5.25 5.76
C THR A 94 5.69 4.03 5.52
N THR A 95 4.60 3.86 6.28
CA THR A 95 3.64 2.77 6.09
C THR A 95 3.03 2.82 4.69
N GLU A 96 2.61 3.99 4.22
CA GLU A 96 2.03 4.17 2.88
C GLU A 96 3.04 3.84 1.78
N ALA A 97 4.32 4.20 1.96
CA ALA A 97 5.39 3.86 1.02
C ALA A 97 5.62 2.34 0.94
N ILE A 98 5.68 1.65 2.08
CA ILE A 98 5.83 0.19 2.13
C ILE A 98 4.61 -0.50 1.51
N CYS A 99 3.39 -0.02 1.80
CA CYS A 99 2.16 -0.52 1.17
C CYS A 99 2.17 -0.34 -0.36
N ALA A 100 2.64 0.81 -0.85
CA ALA A 100 2.73 1.04 -2.30
C ALA A 100 3.72 0.08 -2.96
N LEU A 101 4.89 -0.15 -2.35
CA LEU A 101 5.86 -1.12 -2.84
C LEU A 101 5.31 -2.54 -2.80
N SER A 102 4.57 -2.94 -1.76
CA SER A 102 4.03 -4.29 -1.68
C SER A 102 3.08 -4.64 -2.84
N LEU A 103 2.41 -3.65 -3.44
CA LEU A 103 1.55 -3.85 -4.62
C LEU A 103 2.33 -4.17 -5.92
N THR A 104 3.65 -4.04 -5.92
CA THR A 104 4.51 -4.47 -7.03
C THR A 104 4.95 -5.93 -6.91
N GLY A 105 4.65 -6.58 -5.80
CA GLY A 105 5.03 -7.95 -5.50
C GLY A 105 6.33 -8.08 -4.69
N THR A 106 7.13 -7.02 -4.60
CA THR A 106 8.38 -7.01 -3.84
C THR A 106 8.51 -5.71 -3.05
N VAL A 107 8.83 -5.81 -1.77
CA VAL A 107 9.20 -4.67 -0.93
C VAL A 107 10.71 -4.68 -0.73
N GLN A 108 11.38 -3.65 -1.17
CA GLN A 108 12.77 -3.34 -0.81
C GLN A 108 12.79 -2.03 -0.03
N TRP A 109 13.07 -2.11 1.28
CA TRP A 109 13.08 -0.94 2.15
C TRP A 109 14.42 -0.80 2.87
N PRO A 110 15.04 0.38 2.88
CA PRO A 110 16.33 0.57 3.55
C PRO A 110 16.18 0.58 5.07
N ILE A 111 17.02 -0.20 5.73
CA ILE A 111 17.19 -0.25 7.18
C ILE A 111 18.43 0.56 7.54
N GLN A 112 18.31 1.49 8.47
CA GLN A 112 19.44 2.19 9.02
C GLN A 112 20.02 1.40 10.20
N LEU A 113 21.27 1.00 10.10
CA LEU A 113 22.01 0.31 11.17
C LEU A 113 22.49 1.29 12.23
N GLU A 114 22.70 0.82 13.44
CA GLU A 114 23.25 1.62 14.55
C GLU A 114 24.66 2.16 14.22
N SER A 115 25.43 1.45 13.40
CA SER A 115 26.73 1.90 12.88
C SER A 115 26.66 3.04 11.89
N GLY A 116 25.46 3.48 11.51
CA GLY A 116 25.23 4.51 10.47
C GLY A 116 25.23 3.95 9.04
N GLY A 117 25.45 2.64 8.87
CA GLY A 117 25.30 1.95 7.57
C GLY A 117 23.84 1.73 7.17
N TRP A 118 23.66 1.20 5.96
CA TRP A 118 22.35 0.83 5.42
C TRP A 118 22.34 -0.64 4.99
N GLU A 119 21.22 -1.30 5.24
CA GLU A 119 20.91 -2.66 4.79
C GLU A 119 19.55 -2.65 4.08
N ALA A 120 19.31 -3.59 3.18
CA ALA A 120 18.02 -3.73 2.52
C ALA A 120 17.16 -4.76 3.27
N TYR A 121 15.95 -4.37 3.63
CA TYR A 121 14.88 -5.27 4.04
C TYR A 121 14.09 -5.66 2.81
N GLU A 122 14.05 -6.95 2.50
CA GLU A 122 13.41 -7.46 1.31
C GLU A 122 12.33 -8.47 1.66
N ILE A 123 11.16 -8.30 1.03
CA ILE A 123 10.04 -9.24 1.13
C ILE A 123 9.52 -9.50 -0.27
N GLU A 124 9.42 -10.76 -0.64
CA GLU A 124 8.83 -11.20 -1.90
C GLU A 124 7.43 -11.79 -1.65
N TYR A 125 6.40 -11.17 -2.25
CA TYR A 125 5.03 -11.67 -2.23
C TYR A 125 4.68 -12.50 -3.48
N GLY A 126 5.60 -12.58 -4.43
CA GLY A 126 5.38 -13.11 -5.78
C GLY A 126 4.99 -12.03 -6.79
N ALA A 127 4.99 -12.39 -8.06
CA ALA A 127 4.65 -11.46 -9.13
C ALA A 127 3.14 -11.21 -9.19
N PRO A 128 2.70 -9.97 -9.40
CA PRO A 128 1.31 -9.66 -9.75
C PRO A 128 0.95 -10.28 -11.11
N LEU A 129 -0.33 -10.42 -11.38
CA LEU A 129 -0.82 -10.80 -12.71
C LEU A 129 -0.38 -9.73 -13.73
N SER A 130 -0.11 -10.14 -14.95
CA SER A 130 0.30 -9.23 -16.01
C SER A 130 -0.42 -9.51 -17.32
N VAL A 131 -0.74 -8.43 -18.04
CA VAL A 131 -1.28 -8.48 -19.40
C VAL A 131 -0.41 -7.61 -20.29
N THR A 132 -0.04 -8.14 -21.44
CA THR A 132 0.68 -7.37 -22.45
C THR A 132 -0.34 -6.80 -23.44
N PRO A 133 -0.37 -5.48 -23.67
CA PRO A 133 -1.27 -4.89 -24.66
C PRO A 133 -0.87 -5.31 -26.09
N ASP A 134 -1.85 -5.61 -26.93
CA ASP A 134 -1.60 -5.90 -28.35
C ASP A 134 -1.02 -4.68 -29.09
N THR A 135 -1.39 -3.49 -28.65
CA THR A 135 -0.90 -2.21 -29.17
C THR A 135 -0.63 -1.27 -28.03
N LEU A 136 0.59 -0.75 -27.97
CA LEU A 136 0.96 0.28 -26.97
C LEU A 136 0.17 1.56 -27.21
N TRP A 137 -0.13 2.28 -26.14
CA TRP A 137 -0.98 3.46 -26.19
C TRP A 137 -0.32 4.67 -26.88
N ASP A 138 1.01 4.68 -26.96
CA ASP A 138 1.80 5.69 -27.70
C ASP A 138 1.98 5.34 -29.18
N ALA A 139 1.50 4.19 -29.64
CA ALA A 139 1.58 3.82 -31.04
C ALA A 139 0.74 4.74 -31.95
N ALA A 140 1.24 5.04 -33.13
CA ALA A 140 0.54 5.90 -34.09
C ALA A 140 -0.82 5.33 -34.49
N GLY A 141 -1.88 6.12 -34.31
CA GLY A 141 -3.24 5.73 -34.72
C GLY A 141 -3.95 4.78 -33.75
N VAL A 142 -3.43 4.60 -32.53
CA VAL A 142 -4.09 3.82 -31.49
C VAL A 142 -5.50 4.38 -31.24
N LYS A 143 -6.46 3.47 -31.06
CA LYS A 143 -7.86 3.81 -30.85
C LYS A 143 -8.27 3.47 -29.42
N LEU A 144 -9.28 4.17 -28.93
CA LEU A 144 -9.89 3.94 -27.61
C LEU A 144 -10.31 2.47 -27.41
N ARG A 145 -10.64 1.77 -28.48
CA ARG A 145 -10.96 0.34 -28.47
C ARG A 145 -9.82 -0.50 -27.89
N ALA A 146 -8.57 -0.24 -28.26
CA ALA A 146 -7.41 -0.96 -27.75
C ALA A 146 -7.25 -0.76 -26.21
N VAL A 147 -7.54 0.45 -25.72
CA VAL A 147 -7.57 0.73 -24.26
C VAL A 147 -8.64 -0.11 -23.57
N PHE A 148 -9.85 -0.14 -24.13
CA PHE A 148 -10.97 -0.89 -23.57
C PHE A 148 -10.69 -2.40 -23.55
N GLU A 149 -10.15 -2.94 -24.64
CA GLU A 149 -9.78 -4.36 -24.76
C GLU A 149 -8.71 -4.75 -23.72
N LEU A 150 -7.70 -3.90 -23.51
CA LEU A 150 -6.70 -4.14 -22.48
C LEU A 150 -7.32 -4.13 -21.06
N LEU A 151 -8.14 -3.13 -20.74
CA LEU A 151 -8.80 -3.06 -19.43
C LEU A 151 -9.73 -4.25 -19.20
N GLY A 152 -10.42 -4.71 -20.25
CA GLY A 152 -11.23 -5.92 -20.22
C GLY A 152 -10.39 -7.17 -19.91
N ALA A 153 -9.29 -7.36 -20.63
CA ALA A 153 -8.38 -8.48 -20.41
C ALA A 153 -7.76 -8.48 -18.99
N MET A 154 -7.41 -7.31 -18.46
CA MET A 154 -6.93 -7.18 -17.08
C MET A 154 -8.01 -7.57 -16.07
N GLN A 155 -9.26 -7.23 -16.33
CA GLN A 155 -10.37 -7.61 -15.45
C GLN A 155 -10.64 -9.12 -15.54
N GLU A 156 -10.66 -9.70 -16.73
CA GLU A 156 -10.90 -11.13 -16.95
C GLU A 156 -9.88 -11.99 -16.19
N ILE A 157 -8.60 -11.67 -16.27
CA ILE A 157 -7.56 -12.44 -15.57
C ILE A 157 -7.69 -12.34 -14.03
N ILE A 158 -8.19 -11.21 -13.50
CA ILE A 158 -8.50 -11.08 -12.08
C ILE A 158 -9.74 -11.92 -11.72
N GLN A 159 -10.77 -11.92 -12.58
CA GLN A 159 -12.00 -12.70 -12.38
C GLN A 159 -11.76 -14.21 -12.44
N ASP A 160 -10.85 -14.65 -13.32
CA ASP A 160 -10.41 -16.06 -13.40
C ASP A 160 -9.77 -16.55 -12.10
N ASN A 161 -9.20 -15.61 -11.31
CA ASN A 161 -8.68 -15.88 -9.97
C ASN A 161 -9.75 -15.74 -8.86
N GLY A 162 -11.01 -15.48 -9.20
CA GLY A 162 -12.13 -15.42 -8.27
C GLY A 162 -12.36 -14.07 -7.60
N TYR A 163 -11.72 -13.00 -8.08
CA TYR A 163 -11.86 -11.63 -7.57
C TYR A 163 -12.45 -10.70 -8.63
N GLY A 164 -12.74 -9.45 -8.28
CA GLY A 164 -13.16 -8.43 -9.24
C GLY A 164 -14.56 -7.88 -9.02
N GLY A 165 -15.13 -8.05 -7.83
CA GLY A 165 -16.40 -7.43 -7.44
C GLY A 165 -16.31 -5.91 -7.33
N GLN A 166 -15.16 -5.40 -6.85
CA GLN A 166 -14.81 -3.98 -6.80
C GLN A 166 -13.40 -3.77 -7.30
N ILE A 167 -13.24 -2.98 -8.35
CA ILE A 167 -11.96 -2.75 -9.01
C ILE A 167 -11.59 -1.28 -8.92
N ALA A 168 -10.32 -1.01 -8.57
CA ALA A 168 -9.67 0.27 -8.72
C ALA A 168 -8.66 0.18 -9.88
N THR A 169 -8.75 1.08 -10.86
CA THR A 169 -7.81 1.13 -11.98
C THR A 169 -6.99 2.41 -11.89
N TRP A 170 -5.68 2.27 -11.77
CA TRP A 170 -4.73 3.35 -11.62
C TRP A 170 -3.78 3.42 -12.80
N ALA A 171 -3.55 4.62 -13.30
CA ALA A 171 -2.56 4.86 -14.35
C ALA A 171 -1.45 5.78 -13.84
N GLY A 172 -0.23 5.47 -14.22
CA GLY A 172 0.92 6.33 -14.01
C GLY A 172 0.78 7.64 -14.81
N LYS A 173 1.64 8.60 -14.52
CA LYS A 173 1.51 9.96 -15.07
C LYS A 173 1.54 9.99 -16.61
N ALA A 174 2.48 9.28 -17.24
CA ALA A 174 2.61 9.28 -18.70
C ALA A 174 1.47 8.50 -19.34
N ALA A 175 1.15 7.30 -18.83
CA ALA A 175 0.04 6.47 -19.28
C ALA A 175 -1.30 7.23 -19.22
N TYR A 176 -1.56 7.94 -18.12
CA TYR A 176 -2.78 8.74 -18.00
C TYR A 176 -2.86 9.88 -19.01
N ASN A 177 -1.75 10.61 -19.21
CA ASN A 177 -1.71 11.71 -20.18
C ASN A 177 -1.93 11.20 -21.62
N THR A 178 -1.36 10.05 -21.96
CA THR A 178 -1.58 9.40 -23.27
C THR A 178 -3.04 8.98 -23.42
N LEU A 179 -3.62 8.35 -22.39
CA LEU A 179 -5.03 8.01 -22.36
C LEU A 179 -5.93 9.24 -22.56
N PHE A 180 -5.59 10.35 -21.91
CA PHE A 180 -6.32 11.61 -22.06
C PHE A 180 -6.31 12.08 -23.53
N GLY A 181 -5.15 12.05 -24.19
CA GLY A 181 -5.04 12.40 -25.62
C GLY A 181 -5.85 11.47 -26.53
N ILE A 182 -5.85 10.15 -26.25
CA ILE A 182 -6.68 9.17 -26.99
C ILE A 182 -8.17 9.46 -26.77
N ALA A 183 -8.56 9.77 -25.55
CA ALA A 183 -9.95 10.08 -25.22
C ALA A 183 -10.44 11.38 -25.89
N GLU A 184 -9.58 12.42 -25.93
CA GLU A 184 -9.85 13.69 -26.59
C GLU A 184 -9.95 13.56 -28.11
N ALA A 185 -9.06 12.75 -28.70
CA ALA A 185 -9.05 12.47 -30.15
C ALA A 185 -10.21 11.56 -30.60
N SER A 186 -10.83 10.81 -29.69
CA SER A 186 -11.96 9.95 -30.01
C SER A 186 -13.20 10.78 -30.30
N THR A 187 -13.53 10.90 -31.58
CA THR A 187 -14.76 11.60 -32.00
C THR A 187 -16.00 10.82 -31.57
N THR A 188 -17.04 11.58 -31.23
CA THR A 188 -18.38 11.18 -30.71
C THR A 188 -19.16 10.14 -31.53
N THR A 189 -18.62 9.62 -32.61
CA THR A 189 -19.17 8.52 -33.42
C THR A 189 -18.96 7.14 -32.80
N ALA A 190 -18.13 7.03 -31.75
CA ALA A 190 -17.95 5.78 -31.04
C ALA A 190 -19.19 5.47 -30.19
N LYS A 191 -19.75 4.28 -30.36
CA LYS A 191 -20.83 3.77 -29.50
C LYS A 191 -20.37 3.54 -28.05
N MET A 192 -19.08 3.63 -27.78
CA MET A 192 -18.47 3.52 -26.47
C MET A 192 -18.50 4.90 -25.77
N ARG A 193 -19.05 4.93 -24.56
CA ARG A 193 -19.10 6.16 -23.76
C ARG A 193 -17.74 6.43 -23.13
N VAL A 194 -17.20 7.61 -23.38
CA VAL A 194 -16.02 8.16 -22.69
C VAL A 194 -16.42 9.41 -21.96
N GLU A 195 -16.01 9.50 -20.72
CA GLU A 195 -16.31 10.64 -19.88
C GLU A 195 -15.07 11.03 -19.09
N ILE A 196 -14.63 12.27 -19.23
CA ILE A 196 -13.52 12.84 -18.47
C ILE A 196 -14.13 13.53 -17.26
N THR A 197 -13.78 13.09 -16.08
CA THR A 197 -14.24 13.58 -14.78
C THR A 197 -13.09 14.11 -13.94
N GLU A 198 -13.38 14.82 -12.86
CA GLU A 198 -12.36 15.23 -11.89
C GLU A 198 -11.64 14.04 -11.22
N LYS A 199 -12.30 12.89 -11.11
CA LYS A 199 -11.73 11.67 -10.50
C LYS A 199 -10.87 10.87 -11.46
N GLY A 200 -11.13 10.98 -12.77
CA GLY A 200 -10.43 10.20 -13.77
C GLY A 200 -11.18 10.13 -15.10
N ILE A 201 -10.71 9.27 -15.97
CA ILE A 201 -11.29 9.02 -17.29
C ILE A 201 -12.07 7.71 -17.26
N ASN A 202 -13.36 7.78 -17.54
CA ASN A 202 -14.21 6.60 -17.66
C ASN A 202 -14.20 6.13 -19.13
N VAL A 203 -13.75 4.91 -19.37
CA VAL A 203 -13.71 4.27 -20.69
C VAL A 203 -14.62 3.04 -20.66
N GLY A 204 -15.83 3.18 -21.19
CA GLY A 204 -16.77 2.06 -21.32
C GLY A 204 -17.18 1.43 -19.98
N GLY A 205 -17.09 2.16 -18.87
CA GLY A 205 -17.39 1.67 -17.52
C GLY A 205 -16.16 1.52 -16.61
N TYR A 206 -14.96 1.52 -17.19
CA TYR A 206 -13.72 1.50 -16.40
C TYR A 206 -13.29 2.93 -16.03
N LEU A 207 -13.30 3.25 -14.73
CA LEU A 207 -12.78 4.51 -14.23
C LEU A 207 -11.28 4.39 -14.01
N VAL A 208 -10.49 5.03 -14.87
CA VAL A 208 -9.03 5.09 -14.76
C VAL A 208 -8.65 6.35 -14.01
N GLU A 209 -8.08 6.19 -12.81
CA GLU A 209 -7.62 7.29 -11.96
C GLU A 209 -6.12 7.54 -12.18
N ARG A 210 -5.74 8.81 -12.19
CA ARG A 210 -4.32 9.18 -12.22
C ARG A 210 -3.70 8.99 -10.85
N ARG A 211 -2.60 8.23 -10.79
CA ARG A 211 -1.75 8.09 -9.59
C ARG A 211 -0.39 8.75 -9.83
N SER A 212 -0.28 9.98 -9.40
CA SER A 212 0.96 10.76 -9.51
C SER A 212 1.73 10.89 -8.19
N GLU A 213 1.23 10.24 -7.14
CA GLU A 213 1.86 10.21 -5.83
C GLU A 213 3.21 9.50 -5.90
N ARG A 214 4.18 10.05 -5.18
CA ARG A 214 5.54 9.52 -5.13
C ARG A 214 6.00 9.39 -3.69
N ASN A 215 6.68 8.30 -3.41
CA ASN A 215 7.27 8.01 -2.11
C ASN A 215 8.78 8.30 -2.15
N ARG A 216 9.27 8.94 -1.12
CA ARG A 216 10.69 9.25 -1.00
C ARG A 216 11.45 8.07 -0.40
N ASN A 217 12.47 7.57 -1.08
CA ASN A 217 13.41 6.62 -0.51
C ASN A 217 14.24 7.31 0.59
N PRO A 218 14.25 6.82 1.84
CA PRO A 218 14.95 7.50 2.94
C PRO A 218 16.48 7.47 2.81
N GLN A 219 17.06 6.49 2.11
CA GLN A 219 18.50 6.37 1.89
C GLN A 219 18.98 7.27 0.77
N THR A 220 18.37 7.17 -0.41
CA THR A 220 18.84 7.85 -1.62
C THR A 220 18.19 9.20 -1.83
N GLY A 221 17.07 9.47 -1.18
CA GLY A 221 16.22 10.63 -1.43
C GLY A 221 15.43 10.59 -2.74
N ALA A 222 15.58 9.53 -3.53
CA ALA A 222 14.88 9.35 -4.79
C ALA A 222 13.36 9.23 -4.59
N MET A 223 12.61 9.77 -5.56
CA MET A 223 11.15 9.74 -5.55
C MET A 223 10.64 8.60 -6.44
N THR A 224 10.07 7.57 -5.84
CA THR A 224 9.49 6.42 -6.54
C THR A 224 7.98 6.60 -6.69
N PRO A 225 7.40 6.49 -7.89
CA PRO A 225 5.96 6.58 -8.08
C PRO A 225 5.26 5.33 -7.53
N VAL A 226 4.01 5.47 -7.09
CA VAL A 226 3.16 4.36 -6.63
C VAL A 226 2.81 3.42 -7.79
N VAL A 227 2.54 3.98 -8.96
CA VAL A 227 2.40 3.27 -10.23
C VAL A 227 3.44 3.85 -11.17
N ALA A 228 4.20 3.02 -11.89
CA ALA A 228 5.20 3.48 -12.83
C ALA A 228 4.58 4.38 -13.91
N ASP A 229 5.33 5.37 -14.38
CA ASP A 229 4.77 6.43 -15.24
C ASP A 229 4.16 5.88 -16.55
N ASP A 230 4.64 4.73 -17.02
CA ASP A 230 4.27 4.01 -18.26
C ASP A 230 3.30 2.84 -18.05
N GLU A 231 2.85 2.62 -16.80
CA GLU A 231 2.03 1.48 -16.43
C GLU A 231 0.58 1.85 -16.07
N VAL A 232 -0.27 0.82 -16.20
CA VAL A 232 -1.61 0.76 -15.60
C VAL A 232 -1.66 -0.40 -14.63
N ALA A 233 -2.22 -0.17 -13.45
CA ALA A 233 -2.47 -1.17 -12.43
C ALA A 233 -3.95 -1.29 -12.15
N MET A 234 -4.48 -2.51 -12.18
CA MET A 234 -5.86 -2.83 -11.82
C MET A 234 -5.84 -3.68 -10.55
N ILE A 235 -6.60 -3.27 -9.53
CA ILE A 235 -6.56 -3.85 -8.20
C ILE A 235 -7.99 -4.19 -7.78
N ALA A 236 -8.22 -5.46 -7.47
CA ALA A 236 -9.48 -5.93 -6.90
C ALA A 236 -9.52 -5.61 -5.40
N LEU A 237 -10.36 -4.68 -4.99
CA LEU A 237 -10.47 -4.24 -3.59
C LEU A 237 -11.10 -5.32 -2.68
N ASP A 238 -11.81 -6.27 -3.27
CA ASP A 238 -12.40 -7.44 -2.62
C ASP A 238 -11.44 -8.63 -2.48
N ALA A 239 -10.20 -8.52 -2.97
CA ALA A 239 -9.20 -9.59 -2.89
C ALA A 239 -8.63 -9.81 -1.48
N GLY A 240 -9.09 -9.07 -0.47
CA GLY A 240 -8.72 -9.27 0.92
C GLY A 240 -7.31 -8.78 1.27
N HIS A 241 -6.84 -7.72 0.64
CA HIS A 241 -5.58 -7.05 1.02
C HIS A 241 -5.63 -6.59 2.47
N LYS A 242 -4.63 -6.96 3.28
CA LYS A 242 -4.61 -6.67 4.71
C LYS A 242 -3.37 -5.86 5.11
N LEU A 243 -3.51 -5.03 6.12
CA LEU A 243 -2.42 -4.31 6.77
C LEU A 243 -2.45 -4.60 8.29
N PRO A 244 -2.01 -5.79 8.72
CA PRO A 244 -1.87 -6.06 10.15
C PRO A 244 -0.83 -5.14 10.80
N TYR A 245 -1.10 -4.78 12.05
CA TYR A 245 -0.13 -4.16 12.94
C TYR A 245 0.32 -5.20 13.94
N CYS A 246 1.63 -5.49 13.96
CA CYS A 246 2.21 -6.51 14.83
C CYS A 246 2.56 -5.94 16.20
N ALA A 247 2.77 -6.84 17.17
CA ALA A 247 3.15 -6.48 18.52
C ALA A 247 4.44 -5.66 18.53
N LEU A 248 4.46 -4.57 19.29
CA LEU A 248 5.61 -3.70 19.46
C LEU A 248 6.57 -4.32 20.48
N ASP A 249 7.89 -4.21 20.22
CA ASP A 249 8.93 -4.70 21.12
C ASP A 249 9.26 -3.64 22.20
N ASP A 250 8.23 -3.10 22.85
CA ASP A 250 8.33 -2.05 23.83
C ASP A 250 7.50 -2.38 25.09
N LEU A 251 8.14 -2.37 26.26
CA LEU A 251 7.51 -2.70 27.54
C LEU A 251 6.45 -1.67 27.96
N ASP A 252 6.65 -0.39 27.63
CA ASP A 252 5.67 0.65 27.94
C ASP A 252 4.42 0.52 27.05
N ALA A 253 4.57 -0.05 25.83
CA ALA A 253 3.48 -0.46 24.97
C ALA A 253 2.85 -1.80 25.42
N ARG A 254 3.36 -2.44 26.48
CA ARG A 254 2.94 -3.76 26.98
C ARG A 254 3.01 -4.86 25.93
N LEU A 255 3.94 -4.77 24.99
CA LEU A 255 4.09 -5.70 23.87
C LEU A 255 2.81 -5.88 23.04
N GLN A 256 1.96 -4.87 22.96
CA GLN A 256 0.69 -4.93 22.24
C GLN A 256 0.80 -4.47 20.79
N PRO A 257 -0.07 -4.96 19.91
CA PRO A 257 -0.13 -4.54 18.52
C PRO A 257 -0.86 -3.19 18.41
N LEU A 258 -0.10 -2.10 18.44
CA LEU A 258 -0.63 -0.75 18.35
C LEU A 258 -0.32 -0.15 16.98
N PRO A 259 -1.32 0.44 16.29
CA PRO A 259 -1.09 1.15 15.02
C PRO A 259 -0.12 2.33 15.15
N PHE A 260 -0.07 2.94 16.32
CA PHE A 260 0.85 4.03 16.65
C PHE A 260 1.02 4.10 18.16
N PHE A 261 2.26 4.16 18.60
CA PHE A 261 2.63 4.33 19.99
C PHE A 261 3.65 5.46 20.12
N VAL A 262 3.56 6.26 21.17
CA VAL A 262 4.53 7.32 21.46
C VAL A 262 4.80 7.38 22.96
N LYS A 263 6.07 7.53 23.32
CA LYS A 263 6.49 7.71 24.72
C LYS A 263 7.56 8.78 24.85
N PRO A 264 7.56 9.54 25.96
CA PRO A 264 8.67 10.39 26.33
C PRO A 264 9.74 9.56 27.07
N VAL A 265 10.99 9.76 26.72
CA VAL A 265 12.14 9.21 27.45
C VAL A 265 13.00 10.39 27.91
N MET A 266 13.26 10.47 29.22
CA MET A 266 14.09 11.51 29.81
C MET A 266 15.56 11.32 29.39
N ARG A 267 16.24 12.43 29.13
CA ARG A 267 17.68 12.48 28.83
C ARG A 267 18.38 13.45 29.78
N ASP A 268 19.59 13.09 30.15
CA ASP A 268 20.41 13.88 31.08
C ASP A 268 21.28 14.90 30.33
N ASP A 269 21.80 14.53 29.13
CA ASP A 269 22.68 15.40 28.36
C ASP A 269 22.38 15.34 26.84
N PRO A 270 21.98 16.43 26.20
CA PRO A 270 21.41 17.63 26.85
C PRO A 270 20.11 17.32 27.58
N SER A 271 19.90 18.00 28.71
CA SER A 271 18.68 17.80 29.54
C SER A 271 17.42 18.06 28.70
N GLY A 272 16.46 17.12 28.76
CA GLY A 272 15.23 17.21 28.01
C GLY A 272 14.53 15.87 27.85
N TYR A 273 13.64 15.79 26.85
CA TYR A 273 12.92 14.57 26.52
C TYR A 273 13.17 14.13 25.07
N LYS A 274 13.28 12.83 24.87
CA LYS A 274 13.23 12.19 23.57
C LYS A 274 11.84 11.57 23.40
N LEU A 275 11.00 12.16 22.55
CA LEU A 275 9.72 11.59 22.18
C LEU A 275 9.99 10.49 21.15
N ILE A 276 9.79 9.23 21.50
CA ILE A 276 9.96 8.09 20.62
C ILE A 276 8.60 7.66 20.13
N ALA A 277 8.43 7.55 18.82
CA ALA A 277 7.23 7.01 18.21
C ALA A 277 7.56 5.71 17.47
N GLU A 278 6.64 4.76 17.54
CA GLU A 278 6.80 3.44 16.96
C GLU A 278 5.49 2.92 16.36
N SER A 279 5.60 2.18 15.25
CA SER A 279 4.54 1.46 14.58
C SER A 279 5.15 0.23 13.91
N LYS A 280 4.44 -0.91 13.85
CA LYS A 280 4.96 -2.15 13.24
C LYS A 280 3.94 -2.68 12.21
N PRO A 281 3.74 -1.94 11.09
CA PRO A 281 2.85 -2.35 10.02
C PRO A 281 3.49 -3.42 9.13
N PHE A 282 2.67 -4.36 8.65
CA PHE A 282 3.10 -5.36 7.67
C PHE A 282 2.03 -5.51 6.58
N PRO A 283 2.19 -4.90 5.39
CA PRO A 283 1.23 -5.07 4.32
C PRO A 283 1.27 -6.50 3.77
N VAL A 284 0.11 -7.11 3.60
CA VAL A 284 -0.08 -8.42 2.98
C VAL A 284 -1.03 -8.25 1.80
N PRO A 285 -0.48 -7.97 0.60
CA PRO A 285 -1.26 -7.88 -0.61
C PRO A 285 -1.61 -9.27 -1.13
N ASN A 286 -2.76 -9.41 -1.78
CA ASN A 286 -3.07 -10.61 -2.55
C ASN A 286 -2.70 -10.38 -4.02
N MET A 287 -1.63 -11.02 -4.48
CA MET A 287 -1.11 -10.84 -5.84
C MET A 287 -2.09 -11.32 -6.94
N ARG A 288 -2.98 -12.26 -6.62
CA ARG A 288 -4.02 -12.74 -7.55
C ARG A 288 -5.13 -11.71 -7.80
N GLY A 289 -5.24 -10.68 -6.95
CA GLY A 289 -6.16 -9.56 -7.11
C GLY A 289 -5.52 -8.33 -7.74
N ILE A 290 -4.27 -8.40 -8.21
CA ILE A 290 -3.53 -7.27 -8.78
C ILE A 290 -3.06 -7.64 -10.19
N CYS A 291 -3.43 -6.85 -11.18
CA CYS A 291 -2.96 -6.99 -12.56
C CYS A 291 -2.26 -5.71 -13.01
N ARG A 292 -1.12 -5.85 -13.66
CA ARG A 292 -0.32 -4.72 -14.17
C ARG A 292 -0.07 -4.87 -15.67
N ALA A 293 -0.02 -3.73 -16.37
CA ALA A 293 0.29 -3.69 -17.79
C ALA A 293 1.16 -2.45 -18.09
N THR A 294 2.29 -2.67 -18.78
CA THR A 294 3.09 -1.59 -19.37
C THR A 294 2.44 -1.18 -20.67
N VAL A 295 2.04 0.08 -20.80
CA VAL A 295 1.21 0.57 -21.90
C VAL A 295 1.94 1.55 -22.83
N LEU A 296 3.14 1.97 -22.47
CA LEU A 296 4.00 2.84 -23.26
C LEU A 296 5.35 2.16 -23.56
N SER A 297 6.02 2.61 -24.65
CA SER A 297 7.34 2.13 -25.07
C SER A 297 8.49 2.74 -24.25
#